data_2cbbab997029dc89af4fab2af76dc727
#
_entry.id   2cbbab997029dc89af4fab2af76dc727
#
_cell.length_a   1.000
_cell.length_b   1.000
_cell.length_c   1.000
_cell.angle_alpha   90.00
_cell.angle_beta   90.00
_cell.angle_gamma   90.00
#
_symmetry.space_group_name_H-M   'P 1'
#
loop_
_entity.id
_entity.type
_entity.pdbx_description
1 polymer ?
#
loop_
_entity_poly.entity_id
_entity_poly.type
_entity_poly.pdbx_seq_one_letter_code
_entity_poly.pdbx_strand_id
1 'polypeptide(L)'
;MTPSASRASATSRRSFLTGTAAVMGASSIAAVLPGGLAEPASAGAVSTPTLPDYAPVPPSSLGPALNDQGYYVARVKRNLYWVTDGTYQSAFLTTRAGVLLFDAPATIGHNLQRAINEIAAANGVSNTVTHLVYSHHHADHAGASSLFGKDVVRIGHEETRRLLLRDNDPTRPAPTVTFADRYTLHSGGERVQLAWHGSNHTPDNIYIHFPDHDTLMLVDIVNSGWVPIYNLNLSEDVPGYIAAPTTALSYPWKHFISGHVGRLGTRNDVHLHQQYVADIAASCKTALATVDPTPYFVNYGANQWAGVKTYLDAVTDYAAAPVIAKYTGVLAATDVFTTSTTLVVLESIRLDLGVGSQVHP
;
A
#
# COMPACT_ATOMS: atom_id res chain seq x y z
N MET A 1 25.50 -53.59 -29.22
CA MET A 1 25.46 -53.64 -27.75
C MET A 1 25.35 -52.23 -27.24
N THR A 2 24.13 -51.81 -26.97
CA THR A 2 23.77 -50.53 -26.36
C THR A 2 23.40 -50.76 -24.90
N PRO A 3 23.68 -49.83 -23.99
CA PRO A 3 22.89 -49.73 -22.79
C PRO A 3 22.04 -48.44 -22.80
N SER A 4 20.80 -48.69 -22.50
CA SER A 4 19.69 -47.78 -22.22
C SER A 4 20.02 -46.83 -21.08
N ALA A 5 19.73 -45.50 -21.28
CA ALA A 5 19.71 -44.52 -20.22
C ALA A 5 18.24 -44.19 -19.87
N SER A 6 17.90 -44.47 -18.61
CA SER A 6 16.58 -44.21 -18.03
C SER A 6 16.35 -42.68 -17.84
N ARG A 7 15.24 -42.18 -18.34
CA ARG A 7 14.75 -40.81 -18.05
C ARG A 7 14.13 -40.77 -16.66
N ALA A 8 14.68 -39.97 -15.80
CA ALA A 8 14.03 -39.56 -14.56
C ALA A 8 12.97 -38.49 -14.88
N SER A 9 11.72 -38.76 -14.49
CA SER A 9 10.57 -37.87 -14.58
C SER A 9 10.69 -36.78 -13.54
N ALA A 10 10.74 -35.52 -13.97
CA ALA A 10 10.64 -34.35 -13.10
C ALA A 10 9.15 -34.07 -12.82
N THR A 11 8.73 -34.32 -11.60
CA THR A 11 7.39 -34.01 -11.13
C THR A 11 7.25 -32.48 -10.94
N SER A 12 6.37 -31.89 -11.73
CA SER A 12 5.95 -30.49 -11.67
C SER A 12 5.28 -30.15 -10.32
N ARG A 13 5.86 -29.22 -9.59
CA ARG A 13 5.19 -28.57 -8.45
C ARG A 13 4.38 -27.36 -8.94
N ARG A 14 3.17 -27.62 -9.40
CA ARG A 14 2.14 -26.56 -9.57
C ARG A 14 0.82 -27.11 -9.07
N SER A 15 0.42 -26.69 -7.89
CA SER A 15 -1.00 -26.55 -7.44
C SER A 15 -1.01 -26.21 -5.95
N PHE A 16 -1.01 -24.94 -5.63
CA PHE A 16 -1.50 -24.45 -4.35
C PHE A 16 -2.06 -23.06 -4.58
N LEU A 17 -3.38 -22.98 -4.65
CA LEU A 17 -4.25 -21.90 -4.24
C LEU A 17 -5.63 -22.09 -4.89
N THR A 18 -6.38 -23.06 -4.36
CA THR A 18 -7.85 -23.02 -4.38
C THR A 18 -8.31 -23.31 -2.96
N GLY A 19 -9.09 -22.40 -2.41
CA GLY A 19 -9.46 -22.39 -1.02
C GLY A 19 -10.25 -23.63 -0.58
N THR A 20 -9.83 -24.16 0.53
CA THR A 20 -10.65 -24.83 1.54
C THR A 20 -9.84 -24.78 2.83
N ALA A 21 -10.43 -24.27 3.89
CA ALA A 21 -9.84 -24.30 5.23
C ALA A 21 -9.69 -25.78 5.64
N ALA A 22 -8.47 -26.31 5.49
CA ALA A 22 -8.07 -27.58 6.05
C ALA A 22 -7.18 -27.30 7.23
N VAL A 23 -7.65 -27.68 8.41
CA VAL A 23 -6.91 -27.74 9.67
C VAL A 23 -5.63 -28.53 9.42
N MET A 24 -4.49 -27.85 9.39
CA MET A 24 -3.19 -28.53 9.38
C MET A 24 -2.88 -29.01 10.78
N GLY A 25 -3.01 -30.32 10.99
CA GLY A 25 -2.43 -31.00 12.15
C GLY A 25 -0.91 -30.89 12.11
N ALA A 26 -0.34 -30.32 13.16
CA ALA A 26 1.11 -30.29 13.34
C ALA A 26 1.65 -31.72 13.54
N SER A 27 2.37 -32.25 12.57
CA SER A 27 3.16 -33.46 12.72
C SER A 27 4.46 -33.11 13.45
N SER A 28 4.52 -33.36 14.73
CA SER A 28 5.73 -33.27 15.54
C SER A 28 6.66 -34.45 15.21
N ILE A 29 7.84 -34.16 14.71
CA ILE A 29 8.97 -35.12 14.63
C ILE A 29 9.52 -35.27 16.06
N ALA A 30 9.16 -36.35 16.72
CA ALA A 30 9.72 -36.73 18.02
C ALA A 30 11.09 -37.39 17.80
N ALA A 31 12.17 -36.72 18.25
CA ALA A 31 13.47 -37.37 18.44
C ALA A 31 13.36 -38.27 19.66
N VAL A 32 13.51 -39.57 19.47
CA VAL A 32 13.50 -40.55 20.56
C VAL A 32 14.84 -40.50 21.30
N LEU A 33 14.83 -39.92 22.52
CA LEU A 33 15.82 -40.16 23.54
C LEU A 33 15.27 -41.22 24.51
N PRO A 34 16.10 -42.20 24.96
CA PRO A 34 15.61 -43.22 25.86
C PRO A 34 15.52 -42.69 27.28
N GLY A 35 14.30 -42.58 27.80
CA GLY A 35 14.07 -42.32 29.22
C GLY A 35 12.86 -41.38 29.44
N GLY A 36 11.67 -41.96 29.70
CA GLY A 36 10.52 -41.26 30.25
C GLY A 36 9.42 -40.95 29.24
N LEU A 37 8.31 -41.69 29.32
CA LEU A 37 7.07 -41.37 28.60
C LEU A 37 6.44 -40.12 29.22
N ALA A 38 6.69 -38.94 28.61
CA ALA A 38 5.87 -37.77 28.89
C ALA A 38 4.55 -37.94 28.08
N GLU A 39 3.42 -37.91 28.77
CA GLU A 39 2.12 -37.84 28.11
C GLU A 39 2.06 -36.64 27.17
N PRO A 40 1.48 -36.78 25.96
CA PRO A 40 1.32 -35.65 25.05
C PRO A 40 0.41 -34.63 25.74
N ALA A 41 0.94 -33.41 25.93
CA ALA A 41 0.13 -32.30 26.40
C ALA A 41 -1.08 -32.15 25.46
N SER A 42 -2.29 -32.30 26.02
CA SER A 42 -3.54 -32.05 25.32
C SER A 42 -3.48 -30.67 24.68
N ALA A 43 -3.50 -30.58 23.37
CA ALA A 43 -3.65 -29.31 22.67
C ALA A 43 -4.98 -28.71 23.09
N GLY A 44 -4.95 -27.74 23.98
CA GLY A 44 -6.15 -27.02 24.40
C GLY A 44 -6.88 -26.49 23.18
N ALA A 45 -8.20 -26.67 23.13
CA ALA A 45 -9.02 -26.12 22.09
C ALA A 45 -8.75 -24.61 21.98
N VAL A 46 -8.25 -24.14 20.84
CA VAL A 46 -8.10 -22.71 20.56
C VAL A 46 -9.51 -22.13 20.54
N SER A 47 -9.86 -21.38 21.59
CA SER A 47 -11.14 -20.68 21.65
C SER A 47 -11.21 -19.69 20.48
N THR A 48 -12.32 -19.64 19.76
CA THR A 48 -12.54 -18.60 18.75
C THR A 48 -12.41 -17.24 19.42
N PRO A 49 -11.51 -16.35 18.95
CA PRO A 49 -11.33 -15.04 19.57
C PRO A 49 -12.62 -14.22 19.40
N THR A 50 -13.00 -13.47 20.42
CA THR A 50 -14.00 -12.41 20.29
C THR A 50 -13.38 -11.31 19.42
N LEU A 51 -13.96 -11.08 18.24
CA LEU A 51 -13.49 -10.04 17.34
C LEU A 51 -14.00 -8.66 17.81
N PRO A 52 -13.19 -7.57 17.64
CA PRO A 52 -13.66 -6.23 17.86
C PRO A 52 -14.84 -5.88 16.95
N ASP A 53 -15.75 -5.05 17.45
CA ASP A 53 -16.83 -4.47 16.66
C ASP A 53 -16.36 -3.10 16.16
N TYR A 54 -16.26 -2.94 14.83
CA TYR A 54 -15.84 -1.71 14.18
C TYR A 54 -17.01 -1.01 13.49
N ALA A 55 -16.89 0.31 13.33
CA ALA A 55 -17.90 1.13 12.66
C ALA A 55 -18.08 0.69 11.19
N PRO A 56 -19.31 0.73 10.66
CA PRO A 56 -19.57 0.36 9.28
C PRO A 56 -18.89 1.33 8.31
N VAL A 57 -18.48 0.79 7.14
CA VAL A 57 -17.87 1.59 6.07
C VAL A 57 -18.88 2.62 5.54
N PRO A 58 -18.56 3.92 5.52
CA PRO A 58 -19.42 4.93 4.93
C PRO A 58 -19.73 4.63 3.47
N PRO A 59 -20.97 4.75 2.98
CA PRO A 59 -21.31 4.50 1.58
C PRO A 59 -20.49 5.33 0.58
N SER A 60 -20.07 6.53 0.96
CA SER A 60 -19.21 7.41 0.17
C SER A 60 -17.78 6.90 -0.04
N SER A 61 -17.36 5.93 0.78
CA SER A 61 -16.03 5.29 0.70
C SER A 61 -16.03 4.05 -0.19
N LEU A 62 -17.21 3.51 -0.52
CA LEU A 62 -17.33 2.32 -1.34
C LEU A 62 -17.03 2.61 -2.82
N GLY A 63 -16.45 1.62 -3.49
CA GLY A 63 -16.25 1.60 -4.93
C GLY A 63 -17.45 1.00 -5.68
N PRO A 64 -17.37 0.94 -7.02
CA PRO A 64 -18.36 0.26 -7.84
C PRO A 64 -18.36 -1.25 -7.57
N ALA A 65 -19.49 -1.90 -7.89
CA ALA A 65 -19.56 -3.36 -7.85
C ALA A 65 -18.60 -3.98 -8.87
N LEU A 66 -17.89 -5.03 -8.45
CA LEU A 66 -17.01 -5.79 -9.32
C LEU A 66 -17.83 -6.72 -10.23
N ASN A 67 -17.27 -7.05 -11.40
CA ASN A 67 -17.85 -8.04 -12.29
C ASN A 67 -17.63 -9.49 -11.76
N ASP A 68 -18.16 -10.49 -12.47
CA ASP A 68 -18.05 -11.89 -12.07
C ASP A 68 -16.60 -12.43 -12.04
N GLN A 69 -15.64 -11.73 -12.65
CA GLN A 69 -14.22 -12.06 -12.61
C GLN A 69 -13.48 -11.35 -11.47
N GLY A 70 -14.18 -10.55 -10.66
CA GLY A 70 -13.62 -9.89 -9.49
C GLY A 70 -12.85 -8.61 -9.81
N TYR A 71 -13.19 -7.90 -10.89
CA TYR A 71 -12.63 -6.57 -11.17
C TYR A 71 -13.68 -5.60 -11.70
N TYR A 72 -13.34 -4.33 -11.64
CA TYR A 72 -14.06 -3.25 -12.32
C TYR A 72 -13.09 -2.45 -13.17
N VAL A 73 -13.48 -2.13 -14.41
CA VAL A 73 -12.71 -1.24 -15.29
C VAL A 73 -13.61 -0.15 -15.84
N ALA A 74 -13.12 1.09 -15.82
CA ALA A 74 -13.85 2.22 -16.37
C ALA A 74 -12.94 3.31 -16.93
N ARG A 75 -13.50 4.12 -17.80
CA ARG A 75 -12.83 5.30 -18.35
C ARG A 75 -12.73 6.39 -17.29
N VAL A 76 -11.52 6.91 -17.06
CA VAL A 76 -11.31 8.14 -16.28
C VAL A 76 -11.60 9.35 -17.15
N LYS A 77 -10.84 9.49 -18.24
CA LYS A 77 -11.04 10.55 -19.25
C LYS A 77 -10.36 10.15 -20.56
N ARG A 78 -10.99 10.46 -21.71
CA ARG A 78 -10.48 10.14 -23.05
C ARG A 78 -10.13 8.63 -23.15
N ASN A 79 -8.89 8.29 -23.36
CA ASN A 79 -8.36 6.94 -23.47
C ASN A 79 -7.55 6.48 -22.24
N LEU A 80 -7.68 7.19 -21.09
CA LEU A 80 -7.20 6.77 -19.80
C LEU A 80 -8.29 5.99 -19.07
N TYR A 81 -7.94 4.81 -18.60
CA TYR A 81 -8.80 3.90 -17.85
C TYR A 81 -8.15 3.55 -16.51
N TRP A 82 -8.97 3.23 -15.54
CA TRP A 82 -8.54 2.65 -14.28
C TRP A 82 -9.20 1.30 -14.06
N VAL A 83 -8.54 0.43 -13.33
CA VAL A 83 -9.01 -0.90 -12.98
C VAL A 83 -8.78 -1.15 -11.50
N THR A 84 -9.73 -1.84 -10.86
CA THR A 84 -9.66 -2.18 -9.44
C THR A 84 -10.27 -3.55 -9.18
N ASP A 85 -9.75 -4.24 -8.15
CA ASP A 85 -10.35 -5.42 -7.53
C ASP A 85 -11.10 -5.08 -6.22
N GLY A 86 -11.31 -3.77 -5.96
CA GLY A 86 -11.93 -3.28 -4.74
C GLY A 86 -10.93 -2.98 -3.61
N THR A 87 -9.71 -3.47 -3.71
CA THR A 87 -8.63 -3.27 -2.73
C THR A 87 -7.47 -2.46 -3.33
N TYR A 88 -7.07 -2.79 -4.56
CA TYR A 88 -5.99 -2.14 -5.29
C TYR A 88 -6.50 -1.46 -6.56
N GLN A 89 -5.73 -0.49 -7.03
CA GLN A 89 -5.99 0.24 -8.27
C GLN A 89 -4.77 0.22 -9.17
N SER A 90 -5.01 0.16 -10.47
CA SER A 90 -4.04 0.39 -11.53
C SER A 90 -4.68 1.26 -12.61
N ALA A 91 -3.87 1.83 -13.48
CA ALA A 91 -4.35 2.61 -14.60
C ALA A 91 -3.68 2.19 -15.91
N PHE A 92 -4.35 2.43 -17.04
CA PHE A 92 -3.73 2.23 -18.34
C PHE A 92 -4.26 3.21 -19.39
N LEU A 93 -3.37 3.58 -20.30
CA LEU A 93 -3.70 4.35 -21.51
C LEU A 93 -3.70 3.44 -22.73
N THR A 94 -4.79 3.46 -23.49
CA THR A 94 -4.82 2.83 -24.82
C THR A 94 -4.31 3.82 -25.86
N THR A 95 -3.28 3.46 -26.62
CA THR A 95 -2.65 4.34 -27.62
C THR A 95 -2.54 3.67 -28.98
N ARG A 96 -2.13 4.42 -30.01
CA ARG A 96 -1.86 3.86 -31.35
C ARG A 96 -0.65 2.91 -31.38
N ALA A 97 0.28 3.05 -30.42
CA ALA A 97 1.48 2.23 -30.31
C ALA A 97 1.32 1.04 -29.37
N GLY A 98 0.16 0.87 -28.76
CA GLY A 98 -0.13 -0.13 -27.73
C GLY A 98 -0.57 0.49 -26.41
N VAL A 99 -0.45 -0.23 -25.32
CA VAL A 99 -0.93 0.16 -23.99
C VAL A 99 0.22 0.58 -23.09
N LEU A 100 0.03 1.70 -22.38
CA LEU A 100 0.88 2.14 -21.28
C LEU A 100 0.17 1.75 -20.00
N LEU A 101 0.80 0.91 -19.18
CA LEU A 101 0.29 0.42 -17.90
C LEU A 101 0.99 1.14 -16.74
N PHE A 102 0.24 1.50 -15.70
CA PHE A 102 0.72 2.18 -14.50
C PHE A 102 0.40 1.32 -13.29
N ASP A 103 1.42 0.73 -12.72
CA ASP A 103 1.41 -0.34 -11.72
C ASP A 103 0.76 -1.65 -12.21
N ALA A 104 1.15 -2.74 -11.54
CA ALA A 104 0.63 -4.07 -11.79
C ALA A 104 0.42 -4.80 -10.45
N PRO A 105 -0.65 -4.46 -9.69
CA PRO A 105 -0.98 -5.09 -8.43
C PRO A 105 -1.14 -6.60 -8.55
N ALA A 106 -0.53 -7.32 -7.59
CA ALA A 106 -0.52 -8.78 -7.61
C ALA A 106 -1.92 -9.41 -7.53
N THR A 107 -2.83 -8.80 -6.76
CA THR A 107 -4.20 -9.30 -6.57
C THR A 107 -5.08 -9.10 -7.79
N ILE A 108 -4.92 -7.98 -8.51
CA ILE A 108 -5.58 -7.78 -9.81
C ILE A 108 -5.00 -8.78 -10.83
N GLY A 109 -3.68 -9.00 -10.84
CA GLY A 109 -3.01 -10.06 -11.56
C GLY A 109 -3.42 -10.15 -13.05
N HIS A 110 -3.88 -11.33 -13.47
CA HIS A 110 -4.33 -11.56 -14.86
C HIS A 110 -5.56 -10.74 -15.28
N ASN A 111 -6.32 -10.18 -14.32
CA ASN A 111 -7.44 -9.31 -14.64
C ASN A 111 -6.99 -7.98 -15.26
N LEU A 112 -5.74 -7.54 -15.03
CA LEU A 112 -5.16 -6.40 -15.76
C LEU A 112 -5.20 -6.62 -17.27
N GLN A 113 -4.68 -7.77 -17.73
CA GLN A 113 -4.68 -8.07 -19.18
C GLN A 113 -6.11 -8.32 -19.72
N ARG A 114 -7.03 -8.87 -18.90
CA ARG A 114 -8.44 -9.02 -19.29
C ARG A 114 -9.10 -7.66 -19.50
N ALA A 115 -8.96 -6.75 -18.57
CA ALA A 115 -9.47 -5.38 -18.67
C ALA A 115 -8.87 -4.63 -19.87
N ILE A 116 -7.56 -4.77 -20.09
CA ILE A 116 -6.88 -4.20 -21.27
C ILE A 116 -7.44 -4.77 -22.56
N ASN A 117 -7.65 -6.09 -22.64
CA ASN A 117 -8.20 -6.74 -23.85
C ASN A 117 -9.60 -6.24 -24.19
N GLU A 118 -10.48 -6.15 -23.18
CA GLU A 118 -11.84 -5.64 -23.30
C GLU A 118 -11.84 -4.21 -23.85
N ILE A 119 -11.08 -3.32 -23.22
CA ILE A 119 -11.04 -1.90 -23.59
C ILE A 119 -10.33 -1.67 -24.93
N ALA A 120 -9.23 -2.36 -25.20
CA ALA A 120 -8.52 -2.24 -26.47
C ALA A 120 -9.37 -2.69 -27.64
N ALA A 121 -10.11 -3.80 -27.49
CA ALA A 121 -11.06 -4.28 -28.49
C ALA A 121 -12.17 -3.25 -28.75
N ALA A 122 -12.77 -2.69 -27.69
CA ALA A 122 -13.80 -1.66 -27.79
C ALA A 122 -13.29 -0.36 -28.47
N ASN A 123 -12.02 -0.03 -28.27
CA ASN A 123 -11.39 1.15 -28.86
C ASN A 123 -10.78 0.89 -30.26
N GLY A 124 -10.74 -0.35 -30.73
CA GLY A 124 -10.13 -0.73 -32.03
C GLY A 124 -8.61 -0.51 -32.09
N VAL A 125 -7.90 -0.73 -30.95
CA VAL A 125 -6.45 -0.54 -30.82
C VAL A 125 -5.77 -1.83 -30.32
N SER A 126 -4.43 -1.86 -30.39
CA SER A 126 -3.65 -2.99 -29.87
C SER A 126 -3.80 -3.13 -28.35
N ASN A 127 -3.93 -4.36 -27.86
CA ASN A 127 -3.93 -4.73 -26.46
C ASN A 127 -2.52 -5.06 -25.91
N THR A 128 -1.48 -4.87 -26.74
CA THR A 128 -0.09 -5.14 -26.32
C THR A 128 0.38 -4.06 -25.37
N VAL A 129 0.76 -4.45 -24.15
CA VAL A 129 1.43 -3.55 -23.20
C VAL A 129 2.85 -3.31 -23.68
N THR A 130 3.17 -2.07 -23.98
CA THR A 130 4.49 -1.64 -24.48
C THR A 130 5.35 -1.02 -23.38
N HIS A 131 4.71 -0.35 -22.43
CA HIS A 131 5.37 0.30 -21.29
C HIS A 131 4.65 -0.04 -20.00
N LEU A 132 5.41 -0.22 -18.93
CA LEU A 132 4.93 -0.35 -17.56
C LEU A 132 5.67 0.64 -16.68
N VAL A 133 4.94 1.52 -16.01
CA VAL A 133 5.48 2.51 -15.08
C VAL A 133 5.22 2.04 -13.66
N TYR A 134 6.26 1.99 -12.83
CA TYR A 134 6.14 1.73 -11.41
C TYR A 134 5.91 3.04 -10.65
N SER A 135 4.89 3.09 -9.78
CA SER A 135 4.76 4.18 -8.80
C SER A 135 5.85 4.10 -7.76
N HIS A 136 6.14 2.90 -7.26
CA HIS A 136 7.20 2.56 -6.32
C HIS A 136 7.47 1.04 -6.34
N HIS A 137 8.34 0.54 -5.46
CA HIS A 137 8.85 -0.83 -5.51
C HIS A 137 8.00 -1.88 -4.79
N HIS A 138 6.98 -1.52 -4.01
CA HIS A 138 6.23 -2.48 -3.20
C HIS A 138 5.56 -3.58 -4.02
N ALA A 139 5.50 -4.77 -3.43
CA ALA A 139 5.03 -5.99 -4.11
C ALA A 139 3.53 -5.96 -4.42
N ASP A 140 2.75 -5.31 -3.62
CA ASP A 140 1.31 -5.16 -3.81
C ASP A 140 0.95 -4.27 -5.00
N HIS A 141 1.86 -3.36 -5.44
CA HIS A 141 1.71 -2.53 -6.64
C HIS A 141 2.51 -3.01 -7.85
N ALA A 142 3.56 -3.80 -7.65
CA ALA A 142 4.44 -4.25 -8.72
C ALA A 142 4.40 -5.77 -8.97
N GLY A 143 3.77 -6.56 -8.11
CA GLY A 143 3.91 -8.02 -8.06
C GLY A 143 3.36 -8.80 -9.25
N ALA A 144 2.55 -8.20 -10.13
CA ALA A 144 2.12 -8.82 -11.37
C ALA A 144 2.90 -8.33 -12.62
N SER A 145 3.98 -7.56 -12.44
CA SER A 145 4.73 -6.95 -13.55
C SER A 145 5.33 -7.95 -14.53
N SER A 146 5.74 -9.13 -14.05
CA SER A 146 6.31 -10.18 -14.90
C SER A 146 5.30 -10.79 -15.88
N LEU A 147 4.00 -10.64 -15.65
CA LEU A 147 2.94 -11.15 -16.54
C LEU A 147 2.98 -10.48 -17.93
N PHE A 148 3.55 -9.29 -18.03
CA PHE A 148 3.61 -8.51 -19.28
C PHE A 148 4.84 -8.82 -20.13
N GLY A 149 5.61 -9.85 -19.78
CA GLY A 149 6.74 -10.31 -20.56
C GLY A 149 8.00 -9.44 -20.43
N LYS A 150 9.08 -9.86 -21.08
CA LYS A 150 10.41 -9.22 -20.98
C LYS A 150 10.59 -8.01 -21.91
N ASP A 151 9.81 -7.94 -22.96
CA ASP A 151 9.97 -6.92 -24.03
C ASP A 151 9.28 -5.59 -23.66
N VAL A 152 8.53 -5.55 -22.56
CA VAL A 152 7.91 -4.34 -22.02
C VAL A 152 8.98 -3.41 -21.46
N VAL A 153 8.98 -2.15 -21.90
CA VAL A 153 9.84 -1.10 -21.33
C VAL A 153 9.32 -0.75 -19.93
N ARG A 154 10.10 -1.06 -18.89
CA ARG A 154 9.77 -0.74 -17.52
C ARG A 154 10.44 0.56 -17.10
N ILE A 155 9.64 1.47 -16.56
CA ILE A 155 10.06 2.82 -16.19
C ILE A 155 9.80 3.01 -14.68
N GLY A 156 10.77 3.54 -13.95
CA GLY A 156 10.64 3.84 -12.54
C GLY A 156 11.73 4.81 -12.07
N HIS A 157 11.63 5.25 -10.82
CA HIS A 157 12.68 6.04 -10.19
C HIS A 157 13.98 5.22 -10.05
N GLU A 158 15.13 5.86 -9.96
CA GLU A 158 16.43 5.17 -9.76
C GLU A 158 16.42 4.32 -8.49
N GLU A 159 15.79 4.81 -7.42
CA GLU A 159 15.60 4.06 -6.18
C GLU A 159 14.69 2.84 -6.37
N THR A 160 13.65 2.91 -7.20
CA THR A 160 12.82 1.75 -7.55
C THR A 160 13.69 0.65 -8.15
N ARG A 161 14.58 1.01 -9.08
CA ARG A 161 15.51 0.05 -9.67
C ARG A 161 16.45 -0.56 -8.61
N ARG A 162 17.03 0.28 -7.75
CA ARG A 162 17.94 -0.17 -6.70
C ARG A 162 17.27 -1.15 -5.74
N LEU A 163 16.05 -0.84 -5.31
CA LEU A 163 15.28 -1.64 -4.36
C LEU A 163 14.83 -2.96 -4.98
N LEU A 164 14.30 -2.96 -6.21
CA LEU A 164 13.89 -4.18 -6.90
C LEU A 164 15.07 -5.11 -7.23
N LEU A 165 16.26 -4.55 -7.53
CA LEU A 165 17.47 -5.36 -7.70
C LEU A 165 17.95 -5.95 -6.37
N ARG A 166 17.84 -5.22 -5.25
CA ARG A 166 18.12 -5.74 -3.91
C ARG A 166 17.21 -6.92 -3.57
N ASP A 167 15.92 -6.77 -3.82
CA ASP A 167 14.90 -7.75 -3.45
C ASP A 167 14.95 -9.00 -4.36
N ASN A 168 15.44 -8.84 -5.60
CA ASN A 168 15.63 -9.92 -6.59
C ASN A 168 14.39 -10.81 -6.77
N ASP A 169 13.22 -10.23 -6.75
CA ASP A 169 11.95 -10.92 -6.92
C ASP A 169 11.61 -11.06 -8.42
N PRO A 170 11.52 -12.29 -8.95
CA PRO A 170 11.25 -12.51 -10.38
C PRO A 170 9.86 -12.02 -10.82
N THR A 171 8.93 -11.78 -9.90
CA THR A 171 7.61 -11.25 -10.21
C THR A 171 7.62 -9.74 -10.45
N ARG A 172 8.68 -9.05 -9.97
CA ARG A 172 8.89 -7.61 -10.06
C ARG A 172 10.19 -7.26 -10.80
N PRO A 173 10.30 -7.47 -12.11
CA PRO A 173 11.49 -7.12 -12.87
C PRO A 173 11.84 -5.62 -12.71
N ALA A 174 13.11 -5.32 -12.46
CA ALA A 174 13.57 -3.96 -12.26
C ALA A 174 13.35 -3.07 -13.51
N PRO A 175 13.15 -1.74 -13.35
CA PRO A 175 13.01 -0.80 -14.47
C PRO A 175 14.23 -0.87 -15.41
N THR A 176 13.97 -0.82 -16.70
CA THR A 176 15.01 -0.70 -17.75
C THR A 176 15.30 0.75 -18.11
N VAL A 177 14.35 1.64 -17.85
CA VAL A 177 14.50 3.09 -17.97
C VAL A 177 14.29 3.71 -16.59
N THR A 178 15.24 4.53 -16.14
CA THR A 178 15.18 5.21 -14.84
C THR A 178 15.35 6.71 -14.96
N PHE A 179 14.93 7.43 -13.94
CA PHE A 179 15.12 8.88 -13.80
C PHE A 179 15.30 9.23 -12.32
N ALA A 180 15.98 10.37 -12.06
CA ALA A 180 16.18 10.88 -10.70
C ALA A 180 15.05 11.82 -10.26
N ASP A 181 14.81 12.91 -11.01
CA ASP A 181 13.84 13.94 -10.60
C ASP A 181 12.56 13.90 -11.41
N ARG A 182 12.68 13.92 -12.74
CA ARG A 182 11.55 14.02 -13.67
C ARG A 182 11.78 13.24 -14.95
N TYR A 183 10.70 12.72 -15.49
CA TYR A 183 10.70 12.06 -16.78
C TYR A 183 9.37 12.34 -17.50
N THR A 184 9.42 12.55 -18.81
CA THR A 184 8.22 12.65 -19.61
C THR A 184 8.17 11.50 -20.60
N LEU A 185 7.22 10.61 -20.42
CA LEU A 185 6.94 9.51 -21.33
C LEU A 185 6.11 10.03 -22.50
N HIS A 186 6.63 9.88 -23.71
CA HIS A 186 5.91 10.11 -24.96
C HIS A 186 5.73 8.79 -25.71
N SER A 187 4.51 8.34 -25.91
CA SER A 187 4.23 7.10 -26.66
C SER A 187 2.83 7.14 -27.27
N GLY A 188 2.72 6.75 -28.54
CA GLY A 188 1.43 6.65 -29.25
C GLY A 188 0.62 7.94 -29.33
N GLY A 189 1.27 9.10 -29.22
CA GLY A 189 0.64 10.42 -29.20
C GLY A 189 0.21 10.90 -27.81
N GLU A 190 0.48 10.13 -26.77
CA GLU A 190 0.19 10.48 -25.38
C GLU A 190 1.43 11.02 -24.66
N ARG A 191 1.17 11.83 -23.64
CA ARG A 191 2.20 12.43 -22.76
C ARG A 191 1.85 12.16 -21.30
N VAL A 192 2.78 11.52 -20.59
CA VAL A 192 2.68 11.30 -19.15
C VAL A 192 3.91 11.88 -18.47
N GLN A 193 3.69 12.64 -17.41
CA GLN A 193 4.73 13.29 -16.64
C GLN A 193 4.95 12.53 -15.32
N LEU A 194 6.16 12.06 -15.10
CA LEU A 194 6.60 11.40 -13.89
C LEU A 194 7.49 12.37 -13.11
N ALA A 195 7.28 12.49 -11.81
CA ALA A 195 8.09 13.36 -10.97
C ALA A 195 8.32 12.73 -9.60
N TRP A 196 9.54 12.80 -9.12
CA TRP A 196 9.91 12.52 -7.74
C TRP A 196 10.04 13.85 -6.99
N HIS A 197 9.45 13.95 -5.81
CA HIS A 197 9.45 15.17 -4.99
C HIS A 197 10.05 14.94 -3.58
N GLY A 198 10.92 13.98 -3.47
CA GLY A 198 11.47 13.53 -2.20
C GLY A 198 10.79 12.28 -1.68
N SER A 199 11.44 11.65 -0.70
CA SER A 199 10.90 10.50 0.03
C SER A 199 9.56 10.86 0.67
N ASN A 200 8.66 9.87 0.73
CA ASN A 200 7.36 10.01 1.40
C ASN A 200 6.90 8.63 1.89
N HIS A 201 5.86 8.00 1.30
CA HIS A 201 5.48 6.63 1.63
C HIS A 201 6.70 5.68 1.53
N THR A 202 7.44 5.77 0.43
CA THR A 202 8.74 5.09 0.22
C THR A 202 9.77 6.07 -0.35
N PRO A 203 11.08 5.72 -0.34
CA PRO A 203 12.12 6.56 -0.93
C PRO A 203 11.95 6.81 -2.43
N ASP A 204 11.22 5.93 -3.12
CA ASP A 204 11.09 5.88 -4.58
C ASP A 204 9.69 6.24 -5.10
N ASN A 205 8.73 6.57 -4.22
CA ASN A 205 7.35 6.84 -4.64
C ASN A 205 7.23 8.11 -5.47
N ILE A 206 6.61 8.01 -6.65
CA ILE A 206 6.53 9.09 -7.63
C ILE A 206 5.10 9.58 -7.86
N TYR A 207 4.99 10.79 -8.39
CA TYR A 207 3.77 11.40 -8.89
C TYR A 207 3.65 11.11 -10.39
N ILE A 208 2.54 10.53 -10.82
CA ILE A 208 2.24 10.22 -12.20
C ILE A 208 1.12 11.14 -12.67
N HIS A 209 1.46 12.15 -13.44
CA HIS A 209 0.51 13.15 -13.93
C HIS A 209 0.18 12.91 -15.39
N PHE A 210 -1.11 12.87 -15.70
CA PHE A 210 -1.68 12.75 -17.03
C PHE A 210 -2.30 14.09 -17.44
N PRO A 211 -1.51 15.05 -17.95
CA PRO A 211 -1.97 16.43 -18.15
C PRO A 211 -3.13 16.53 -19.13
N ASP A 212 -3.14 15.72 -20.19
CA ASP A 212 -4.17 15.72 -21.23
C ASP A 212 -5.45 14.99 -20.77
N HIS A 213 -5.42 14.37 -19.57
CA HIS A 213 -6.51 13.61 -18.96
C HIS A 213 -6.99 14.21 -17.63
N ASP A 214 -6.50 15.39 -17.23
CA ASP A 214 -6.81 16.03 -15.94
C ASP A 214 -6.70 15.03 -14.75
N THR A 215 -5.70 14.15 -14.75
CA THR A 215 -5.60 13.07 -13.78
C THR A 215 -4.23 13.04 -13.11
N LEU A 216 -4.21 12.83 -11.80
CA LEU A 216 -3.02 12.53 -11.03
C LEU A 216 -3.17 11.15 -10.41
N MET A 217 -2.14 10.31 -10.51
CA MET A 217 -1.97 9.08 -9.75
C MET A 217 -0.85 9.29 -8.75
N LEU A 218 -1.15 9.12 -7.47
CA LEU A 218 -0.19 9.17 -6.36
C LEU A 218 -0.58 8.07 -5.38
N VAL A 219 0.21 7.01 -5.42
CA VAL A 219 -0.08 5.75 -4.74
C VAL A 219 0.34 5.85 -3.27
N ASP A 220 -0.46 5.27 -2.38
CA ASP A 220 -0.19 5.06 -0.94
C ASP A 220 -0.01 6.32 -0.09
N ILE A 221 -0.48 7.46 -0.57
CA ILE A 221 -0.53 8.70 0.20
C ILE A 221 -1.97 8.97 0.67
N VAL A 222 -2.92 9.00 -0.25
CA VAL A 222 -4.32 9.31 0.06
C VAL A 222 -5.20 8.14 -0.36
N ASN A 223 -5.79 7.46 0.60
CA ASN A 223 -6.79 6.42 0.36
C ASN A 223 -8.18 7.07 0.25
N SER A 224 -8.73 7.14 -0.97
CA SER A 224 -9.95 7.92 -1.25
C SER A 224 -11.16 7.48 -0.42
N GLY A 225 -11.54 8.27 0.59
CA GLY A 225 -12.64 7.99 1.52
C GLY A 225 -12.25 7.11 2.71
N TRP A 226 -10.98 6.74 2.87
CA TRP A 226 -10.45 5.92 3.94
C TRP A 226 -9.31 6.62 4.66
N VAL A 227 -9.09 6.27 5.92
CA VAL A 227 -7.86 6.64 6.62
C VAL A 227 -6.69 5.81 6.09
N PRO A 228 -5.42 6.26 6.29
CA PRO A 228 -4.24 5.43 6.04
C PRO A 228 -4.34 4.11 6.80
N ILE A 229 -3.98 3.01 6.15
CA ILE A 229 -3.84 1.73 6.85
C ILE A 229 -2.64 1.79 7.80
N TYR A 230 -2.44 0.80 8.61
CA TYR A 230 -1.37 0.70 9.64
C TYR A 230 -0.23 1.72 9.49
N ASN A 231 0.11 2.40 10.60
CA ASN A 231 1.31 3.21 10.69
C ASN A 231 1.47 4.21 9.54
N LEU A 232 0.39 4.92 9.20
CA LEU A 232 0.37 5.93 8.13
C LEU A 232 0.73 5.31 6.76
N ASN A 233 0.03 4.24 6.34
CA ASN A 233 0.33 3.42 5.16
C ASN A 233 1.75 2.83 5.19
N LEU A 234 2.30 2.47 6.37
CA LEU A 234 3.68 1.99 6.54
C LEU A 234 4.74 2.96 5.99
N SER A 235 4.50 4.26 6.12
CA SER A 235 5.37 5.30 5.57
C SER A 235 6.79 5.22 6.14
N GLU A 236 7.81 5.30 5.26
CA GLU A 236 9.21 5.34 5.63
C GLU A 236 9.72 6.76 5.95
N ASP A 237 9.03 7.80 5.44
CA ASP A 237 9.34 9.21 5.70
C ASP A 237 8.04 9.96 6.06
N VAL A 238 7.80 10.11 7.36
CA VAL A 238 6.57 10.71 7.87
C VAL A 238 6.45 12.20 7.51
N PRO A 239 7.49 13.05 7.67
CA PRO A 239 7.44 14.44 7.21
C PRO A 239 7.14 14.56 5.71
N GLY A 240 7.79 13.76 4.88
CA GLY A 240 7.55 13.72 3.44
C GLY A 240 6.14 13.25 3.08
N TYR A 241 5.63 12.24 3.78
CA TYR A 241 4.26 11.76 3.63
C TYR A 241 3.23 12.87 3.94
N ILE A 242 3.42 13.60 5.04
CA ILE A 242 2.54 14.70 5.45
C ILE A 242 2.57 15.85 4.42
N ALA A 243 3.71 16.11 3.79
CA ALA A 243 3.87 17.15 2.77
C ALA A 243 3.29 16.76 1.39
N ALA A 244 3.27 15.47 1.06
CA ALA A 244 2.92 14.96 -0.25
C ALA A 244 1.53 15.42 -0.77
N PRO A 245 0.44 15.46 0.02
CA PRO A 245 -0.85 15.97 -0.43
C PRO A 245 -0.82 17.44 -0.89
N THR A 246 0.00 18.28 -0.25
CA THR A 246 0.17 19.69 -0.67
C THR A 246 0.78 19.77 -2.06
N THR A 247 1.81 18.96 -2.32
CA THR A 247 2.42 18.84 -3.64
C THR A 247 1.42 18.30 -4.67
N ALA A 248 0.64 17.28 -4.32
CA ALA A 248 -0.42 16.73 -5.18
C ALA A 248 -1.45 17.78 -5.57
N LEU A 249 -1.87 18.62 -4.63
CA LEU A 249 -2.85 19.71 -4.87
C LEU A 249 -2.30 20.85 -5.74
N SER A 250 -0.99 20.98 -5.90
CA SER A 250 -0.38 21.96 -6.80
C SER A 250 -0.51 21.59 -8.29
N TYR A 251 -0.75 20.31 -8.59
CA TYR A 251 -0.97 19.85 -9.97
C TYR A 251 -2.37 20.19 -10.47
N PRO A 252 -2.54 20.48 -11.78
CA PRO A 252 -3.84 20.73 -12.38
C PRO A 252 -4.55 19.41 -12.74
N TRP A 253 -5.31 18.85 -11.82
CA TRP A 253 -6.07 17.63 -12.02
C TRP A 253 -7.49 17.71 -11.47
N LYS A 254 -8.38 16.83 -11.96
CA LYS A 254 -9.77 16.65 -11.51
C LYS A 254 -10.04 15.25 -11.00
N HIS A 255 -9.28 14.25 -11.48
CA HIS A 255 -9.40 12.84 -11.11
C HIS A 255 -8.14 12.39 -10.38
N PHE A 256 -8.32 11.59 -9.33
CA PHE A 256 -7.21 11.10 -8.52
C PHE A 256 -7.26 9.57 -8.43
N ILE A 257 -6.11 8.92 -8.67
CA ILE A 257 -5.94 7.48 -8.54
C ILE A 257 -5.00 7.24 -7.37
N SER A 258 -5.52 6.57 -6.33
CA SER A 258 -4.84 6.46 -5.03
C SER A 258 -4.01 5.19 -4.84
N GLY A 259 -4.14 4.21 -5.74
CA GLY A 259 -3.45 2.91 -5.63
C GLY A 259 -4.22 1.89 -4.80
N HIS A 260 -4.86 2.33 -3.71
CA HIS A 260 -5.69 1.49 -2.84
C HIS A 260 -7.16 1.87 -2.89
N VAL A 261 -7.98 0.96 -2.38
CA VAL A 261 -9.44 0.99 -2.26
C VAL A 261 -10.20 1.10 -3.58
N GLY A 262 -11.51 0.99 -3.55
CA GLY A 262 -12.30 0.65 -4.74
C GLY A 262 -12.81 1.84 -5.56
N ARG A 263 -12.45 3.11 -5.28
CA ARG A 263 -12.96 4.25 -6.03
C ARG A 263 -11.91 5.30 -6.37
N LEU A 264 -12.18 6.06 -7.44
CA LEU A 264 -11.39 7.25 -7.76
C LEU A 264 -11.58 8.32 -6.68
N GLY A 265 -10.54 9.11 -6.47
CA GLY A 265 -10.54 10.25 -5.56
C GLY A 265 -10.84 11.57 -6.23
N THR A 266 -11.08 12.56 -5.38
CA THR A 266 -11.32 13.95 -5.72
C THR A 266 -10.37 14.86 -4.95
N ARG A 267 -10.31 16.15 -5.31
CA ARG A 267 -9.55 17.13 -4.53
C ARG A 267 -10.03 17.21 -3.07
N ASN A 268 -11.33 16.98 -2.84
CA ASN A 268 -11.87 16.96 -1.48
C ASN A 268 -11.34 15.79 -0.65
N ASP A 269 -11.12 14.63 -1.26
CA ASP A 269 -10.50 13.49 -0.55
C ASP A 269 -9.07 13.83 -0.09
N VAL A 270 -8.30 14.52 -0.94
CA VAL A 270 -6.94 14.96 -0.59
C VAL A 270 -6.96 16.02 0.52
N HIS A 271 -7.87 17.01 0.47
CA HIS A 271 -8.04 17.98 1.54
C HIS A 271 -8.49 17.34 2.85
N LEU A 272 -9.43 16.39 2.79
CA LEU A 272 -9.92 15.69 3.97
C LEU A 272 -8.81 14.87 4.63
N HIS A 273 -7.98 14.21 3.82
CA HIS A 273 -6.79 13.50 4.31
C HIS A 273 -5.79 14.45 4.99
N GLN A 274 -5.49 15.60 4.36
CA GLN A 274 -4.62 16.62 4.98
C GLN A 274 -5.16 17.07 6.34
N GLN A 275 -6.47 17.34 6.42
CA GLN A 275 -7.10 17.75 7.67
C GLN A 275 -7.04 16.67 8.73
N TYR A 276 -7.30 15.40 8.36
CA TYR A 276 -7.21 14.26 9.26
C TYR A 276 -5.81 14.13 9.87
N VAL A 277 -4.75 14.18 9.05
CA VAL A 277 -3.38 14.07 9.55
C VAL A 277 -2.97 15.31 10.37
N ALA A 278 -3.42 16.50 9.98
CA ALA A 278 -3.18 17.73 10.74
C ALA A 278 -3.86 17.70 12.12
N ASP A 279 -5.07 17.17 12.22
CA ASP A 279 -5.79 17.00 13.49
C ASP A 279 -5.07 15.99 14.40
N ILE A 280 -4.54 14.88 13.86
CA ILE A 280 -3.69 13.95 14.61
C ILE A 280 -2.47 14.68 15.17
N ALA A 281 -1.75 15.43 14.33
CA ALA A 281 -0.54 16.14 14.75
C ALA A 281 -0.83 17.20 15.83
N ALA A 282 -1.94 17.93 15.72
CA ALA A 282 -2.38 18.88 16.73
C ALA A 282 -2.76 18.19 18.03
N SER A 283 -3.48 17.07 17.96
CA SER A 283 -3.88 16.27 19.11
C SER A 283 -2.68 15.65 19.84
N CYS A 284 -1.66 15.16 19.08
CA CYS A 284 -0.40 14.67 19.65
C CYS A 284 0.33 15.75 20.47
N LYS A 285 0.41 16.98 19.96
CA LYS A 285 1.02 18.10 20.69
C LYS A 285 0.26 18.42 21.98
N THR A 286 -1.08 18.41 21.94
CA THR A 286 -1.93 18.59 23.12
C THR A 286 -1.72 17.47 24.14
N ALA A 287 -1.67 16.21 23.68
CA ALA A 287 -1.47 15.05 24.55
C ALA A 287 -0.10 15.09 25.24
N LEU A 288 0.97 15.42 24.52
CA LEU A 288 2.32 15.58 25.09
C LEU A 288 2.37 16.67 26.19
N ALA A 289 1.56 17.74 26.07
CA ALA A 289 1.48 18.81 27.06
C ALA A 289 0.58 18.47 28.24
N THR A 290 -0.31 17.46 28.11
CA THR A 290 -1.39 17.18 29.09
C THR A 290 -1.12 15.94 29.91
N VAL A 291 -0.60 14.87 29.30
CA VAL A 291 -0.38 13.58 29.97
C VAL A 291 0.88 13.66 30.85
N ASP A 292 0.69 13.58 32.17
CA ASP A 292 1.80 13.60 33.10
C ASP A 292 2.63 12.31 32.97
N PRO A 293 3.94 12.37 32.67
CA PRO A 293 4.80 11.19 32.58
C PRO A 293 5.14 10.56 33.94
N THR A 294 5.04 11.32 35.05
CA THR A 294 5.53 10.95 36.35
C THR A 294 5.03 9.59 36.85
N PRO A 295 3.71 9.27 36.81
CA PRO A 295 3.21 7.99 37.31
C PRO A 295 3.81 6.78 36.60
N TYR A 296 4.08 6.89 35.29
CA TYR A 296 4.61 5.79 34.48
C TYR A 296 6.05 5.44 34.86
N PHE A 297 6.89 6.45 35.06
CA PHE A 297 8.28 6.24 35.43
C PHE A 297 8.47 5.83 36.90
N VAL A 298 7.66 6.38 37.79
CA VAL A 298 7.68 5.99 39.21
C VAL A 298 7.26 4.54 39.39
N ASN A 299 6.19 4.08 38.70
CA ASN A 299 5.68 2.72 38.85
C ASN A 299 6.65 1.64 38.32
N TYR A 300 7.42 1.94 37.29
CA TYR A 300 8.36 0.97 36.71
C TYR A 300 9.79 1.06 37.26
N GLY A 301 10.12 2.11 38.00
CA GLY A 301 11.42 2.28 38.68
C GLY A 301 12.60 2.11 37.72
N ALA A 302 13.42 1.11 37.93
CA ALA A 302 14.59 0.84 37.09
C ALA A 302 14.26 0.40 35.66
N ASN A 303 13.03 -0.06 35.40
CA ASN A 303 12.60 -0.44 34.02
C ASN A 303 12.09 0.78 33.23
N GLN A 304 13.02 1.68 32.89
CA GLN A 304 12.72 2.92 32.19
C GLN A 304 12.00 2.70 30.85
N TRP A 305 12.31 1.61 30.12
CA TRP A 305 11.65 1.31 28.84
C TRP A 305 10.18 0.92 29.00
N ALA A 306 9.81 0.25 30.09
CA ALA A 306 8.40 0.03 30.40
C ALA A 306 7.68 1.35 30.69
N GLY A 307 8.34 2.28 31.41
CA GLY A 307 7.84 3.64 31.63
C GLY A 307 7.61 4.38 30.33
N VAL A 308 8.61 4.42 29.45
CA VAL A 308 8.51 5.05 28.12
C VAL A 308 7.35 4.46 27.32
N LYS A 309 7.30 3.12 27.20
CA LYS A 309 6.27 2.46 26.41
C LYS A 309 4.86 2.81 26.89
N THR A 310 4.60 2.63 28.18
CA THR A 310 3.25 2.85 28.72
C THR A 310 2.84 4.32 28.75
N TYR A 311 3.79 5.23 28.92
CA TYR A 311 3.54 6.66 28.77
C TYR A 311 3.16 7.00 27.33
N LEU A 312 3.91 6.50 26.32
CA LEU A 312 3.62 6.75 24.92
C LEU A 312 2.31 6.11 24.46
N ASP A 313 1.97 4.92 24.97
CA ASP A 313 0.65 4.33 24.74
C ASP A 313 -0.46 5.28 25.25
N ALA A 314 -0.34 5.78 26.47
CA ALA A 314 -1.34 6.70 27.06
C ALA A 314 -1.44 8.04 26.30
N VAL A 315 -0.29 8.60 25.86
CA VAL A 315 -0.27 9.81 25.00
C VAL A 315 -0.95 9.54 23.65
N THR A 316 -0.68 8.38 23.07
CA THR A 316 -1.27 7.96 21.80
C THR A 316 -2.79 7.81 21.89
N ASP A 317 -3.27 7.10 22.94
CA ASP A 317 -4.70 6.91 23.15
C ASP A 317 -5.43 8.23 23.42
N TYR A 318 -4.82 9.12 24.23
CA TYR A 318 -5.35 10.46 24.47
C TYR A 318 -5.46 11.27 23.18
N ALA A 319 -4.43 11.20 22.32
CA ALA A 319 -4.40 11.93 21.07
C ALA A 319 -5.35 11.35 20.00
N ALA A 320 -5.48 10.02 19.95
CA ALA A 320 -6.32 9.35 18.95
C ALA A 320 -7.82 9.53 19.20
N ALA A 321 -8.24 9.54 20.47
CA ALA A 321 -9.66 9.54 20.83
C ALA A 321 -10.49 10.66 20.18
N PRO A 322 -10.12 11.94 20.22
CA PRO A 322 -10.91 13.02 19.60
C PRO A 322 -10.91 12.92 18.06
N VAL A 323 -9.85 12.40 17.46
CA VAL A 323 -9.76 12.22 16.01
C VAL A 323 -10.67 11.04 15.58
N ILE A 324 -10.67 9.94 16.31
CA ILE A 324 -11.59 8.83 16.08
C ILE A 324 -13.03 9.32 16.16
N ALA A 325 -13.38 10.06 17.23
CA ALA A 325 -14.73 10.60 17.40
C ALA A 325 -15.16 11.54 16.26
N LYS A 326 -14.22 12.33 15.73
CA LYS A 326 -14.50 13.30 14.64
C LYS A 326 -14.72 12.63 13.29
N TYR A 327 -13.93 11.61 12.96
CA TYR A 327 -13.86 11.04 11.60
C TYR A 327 -14.61 9.72 11.43
N THR A 328 -15.04 9.06 12.51
CA THR A 328 -15.91 7.87 12.43
C THR A 328 -17.21 8.22 11.71
N GLY A 329 -17.53 7.43 10.67
CA GLY A 329 -18.67 7.70 9.77
C GLY A 329 -18.38 8.71 8.65
N VAL A 330 -17.20 9.37 8.65
CA VAL A 330 -16.74 10.28 7.58
C VAL A 330 -15.70 9.59 6.70
N LEU A 331 -14.66 9.01 7.34
CA LEU A 331 -13.65 8.19 6.70
C LEU A 331 -13.80 6.74 7.18
N ALA A 332 -13.68 5.79 6.26
CA ALA A 332 -13.71 4.38 6.60
C ALA A 332 -12.48 3.97 7.42
N ALA A 333 -12.65 2.96 8.27
CA ALA A 333 -11.62 2.38 9.12
C ALA A 333 -10.96 3.34 10.13
N THR A 334 -11.65 4.43 10.47
CA THR A 334 -11.14 5.42 11.44
C THR A 334 -10.87 4.80 12.80
N ASP A 335 -11.78 4.00 13.32
CA ASP A 335 -11.66 3.28 14.59
C ASP A 335 -10.73 2.06 14.52
N VAL A 336 -10.33 1.66 13.31
CA VAL A 336 -9.40 0.54 13.07
C VAL A 336 -7.94 1.01 13.13
N PHE A 337 -7.60 2.10 12.40
CA PHE A 337 -6.20 2.45 12.14
C PHE A 337 -5.73 3.77 12.74
N THR A 338 -6.63 4.64 13.25
CA THR A 338 -6.22 5.97 13.73
C THR A 338 -5.21 5.88 14.89
N THR A 339 -5.36 4.93 15.81
CA THR A 339 -4.41 4.78 16.93
C THR A 339 -3.00 4.46 16.44
N SER A 340 -2.84 3.53 15.50
CA SER A 340 -1.51 3.19 14.95
C SER A 340 -0.91 4.35 14.13
N THR A 341 -1.73 5.05 13.36
CA THR A 341 -1.32 6.27 12.63
C THR A 341 -0.92 7.39 13.60
N THR A 342 -1.65 7.55 14.71
CA THR A 342 -1.34 8.54 15.75
C THR A 342 0.01 8.26 16.40
N LEU A 343 0.35 7.01 16.69
CA LEU A 343 1.65 6.64 17.24
C LEU A 343 2.80 7.05 16.32
N VAL A 344 2.69 6.77 15.04
CA VAL A 344 3.73 7.10 14.05
C VAL A 344 3.89 8.62 13.90
N VAL A 345 2.79 9.37 13.84
CA VAL A 345 2.83 10.84 13.79
C VAL A 345 3.41 11.42 15.09
N LEU A 346 3.05 10.86 16.25
CA LEU A 346 3.60 11.24 17.55
C LEU A 346 5.12 11.04 17.60
N GLU A 347 5.60 9.87 17.15
CA GLU A 347 7.04 9.58 17.11
C GLU A 347 7.79 10.53 16.18
N SER A 348 7.24 10.82 14.99
CA SER A 348 7.83 11.80 14.07
C SER A 348 7.86 13.21 14.68
N ILE A 349 6.80 13.66 15.35
CA ILE A 349 6.79 14.96 16.06
C ILE A 349 7.90 15.02 17.12
N ARG A 350 8.13 13.94 17.84
CA ARG A 350 9.16 13.88 18.89
C ARG A 350 10.57 13.78 18.32
N LEU A 351 10.77 12.90 17.34
CA LEU A 351 12.12 12.52 16.89
C LEU A 351 12.59 13.36 15.70
N ASP A 352 11.73 13.61 14.70
CA ASP A 352 12.10 14.37 13.52
C ASP A 352 11.98 15.89 13.75
N LEU A 353 10.97 16.32 14.51
CA LEU A 353 10.70 17.74 14.76
C LEU A 353 11.16 18.22 16.14
N GLY A 354 11.67 17.33 16.99
CA GLY A 354 12.24 17.66 18.30
C GLY A 354 11.26 18.21 19.35
N VAL A 355 9.95 18.02 19.16
CA VAL A 355 8.95 18.47 20.15
C VAL A 355 9.06 17.62 21.41
N GLY A 356 9.33 18.26 22.55
CA GLY A 356 9.58 17.59 23.83
C GLY A 356 11.02 17.10 24.02
N SER A 357 11.91 17.30 23.07
CA SER A 357 13.35 17.06 23.18
C SER A 357 14.07 18.33 23.62
N GLN A 358 13.90 18.72 24.87
CA GLN A 358 14.64 19.85 25.42
C GLN A 358 16.03 19.41 25.87
N VAL A 359 17.05 20.12 25.41
CA VAL A 359 18.40 20.01 25.99
C VAL A 359 18.31 20.58 27.41
N HIS A 360 18.46 19.72 28.40
CA HIS A 360 18.61 20.20 29.77
C HIS A 360 19.96 20.89 29.89
N PRO A 361 20.01 22.12 30.45
CA PRO A 361 21.26 22.88 30.61
C PRO A 361 22.21 22.18 31.59
#